data_2667ece88fe4e573a120479924a50311
#
_entry.id   2667ece88fe4e573a120479924a50311
#
_cell.length_a   1.000
_cell.length_b   1.000
_cell.length_c   1.000
_cell.angle_alpha   90.00
_cell.angle_beta   90.00
_cell.angle_gamma   90.00
#
_symmetry.space_group_name_H-M   'P 1'
#
loop_
_entity.id
_entity.type
_entity.pdbx_description
1 polymer ?
#
loop_
_entity_poly.entity_id
_entity_poly.type
_entity_poly.pdbx_seq_one_letter_code
_entity_poly.pdbx_strand_id
1 'polypeptide(L)'
;MGVRGVYSGTPYIPGVAIYFLVVFFVAKSKDNVLDKIGKYLTPVMVIILFVLIIRGVFDPLGTPVDTGNSQPFFSAFLSGYQTGDVSMSFVMASIFIGTVVNKGYSDAKSRSKVMLLAGMVAFVCLLIIYGGLLYMGACVSADYPNGIGQAELLVDMILRSGGHVAMAALGVAVVLACLTTAIGQVTAIADHFSHISG
;
A
#
# COMPACT_ATOMS: atom_id res chain seq x y z
N MET A 1 -28.00 -8.62 -1.70
CA MET A 1 -28.49 -7.39 -1.03
C MET A 1 -27.46 -6.32 -1.24
N GLY A 2 -27.79 -5.35 -2.08
CA GLY A 2 -26.78 -4.44 -2.65
C GLY A 2 -26.24 -3.42 -1.65
N VAL A 3 -25.00 -3.04 -1.92
CA VAL A 3 -24.17 -2.02 -1.26
C VAL A 3 -24.81 -0.61 -1.18
N ARG A 4 -26.08 -0.46 -1.53
CA ARG A 4 -26.82 0.81 -1.46
C ARG A 4 -27.06 1.36 -0.06
N GLY A 5 -26.86 0.56 0.99
CA GLY A 5 -27.16 0.96 2.37
C GLY A 5 -26.05 1.70 3.10
N VAL A 6 -24.81 1.67 2.61
CA VAL A 6 -23.65 2.30 3.30
C VAL A 6 -23.42 3.75 2.84
N TYR A 7 -23.99 4.14 1.71
CA TYR A 7 -23.76 5.47 1.11
C TYR A 7 -24.84 6.51 1.36
N SER A 8 -25.83 6.23 2.20
CA SER A 8 -26.89 7.20 2.49
C SER A 8 -26.50 8.13 3.65
N GLY A 9 -25.92 9.27 3.33
CA GLY A 9 -26.09 10.47 4.12
C GLY A 9 -25.08 10.81 5.20
N THR A 10 -23.88 10.22 5.21
CA THR A 10 -22.82 10.69 6.12
C THR A 10 -21.84 11.62 5.41
N PRO A 11 -21.36 12.65 6.09
CA PRO A 11 -20.53 13.68 5.48
C PRO A 11 -19.12 13.15 5.19
N TYR A 12 -18.92 12.49 4.03
CA TYR A 12 -17.57 12.17 3.55
C TYR A 12 -16.75 13.42 3.31
N ILE A 13 -17.42 14.50 2.91
CA ILE A 13 -16.79 15.77 2.58
C ILE A 13 -15.91 16.31 3.71
N PRO A 14 -16.35 16.37 4.97
CA PRO A 14 -15.47 16.84 6.05
C PRO A 14 -14.28 15.91 6.29
N GLY A 15 -14.48 14.58 6.23
CA GLY A 15 -13.38 13.62 6.38
C GLY A 15 -12.34 13.73 5.28
N VAL A 16 -12.79 13.83 4.04
CA VAL A 16 -11.93 14.04 2.87
C VAL A 16 -11.21 15.39 2.97
N ALA A 17 -11.91 16.45 3.37
CA ALA A 17 -11.31 17.77 3.55
C ALA A 17 -10.23 17.77 4.64
N ILE A 18 -10.50 17.16 5.79
CA ILE A 18 -9.52 17.00 6.88
C ILE A 18 -8.30 16.22 6.39
N TYR A 19 -8.51 15.12 5.67
CA TYR A 19 -7.41 14.32 5.10
C TYR A 19 -6.52 15.16 4.19
N PHE A 20 -7.09 15.89 3.22
CA PHE A 20 -6.30 16.73 2.32
C PHE A 20 -5.64 17.91 3.01
N LEU A 21 -6.27 18.49 4.05
CA LEU A 21 -5.63 19.51 4.88
C LEU A 21 -4.41 18.96 5.61
N VAL A 22 -4.50 17.77 6.20
CA VAL A 22 -3.36 17.12 6.85
C VAL A 22 -2.24 16.87 5.84
N VAL A 23 -2.56 16.31 4.67
CA VAL A 23 -1.58 16.08 3.58
C VAL A 23 -0.91 17.39 3.19
N PHE A 24 -1.68 18.46 2.98
CA PHE A 24 -1.16 19.77 2.60
C PHE A 24 -0.21 20.37 3.65
N PHE A 25 -0.61 20.38 4.92
CA PHE A 25 0.22 20.93 5.99
C PHE A 25 1.51 20.12 6.20
N VAL A 26 1.41 18.80 6.09
CA VAL A 26 2.57 17.93 6.22
C VAL A 26 3.51 18.07 5.02
N ALA A 27 2.99 18.12 3.80
CA ALA A 27 3.79 18.29 2.58
C ALA A 27 4.44 19.70 2.49
N LYS A 28 3.78 20.74 3.02
CA LYS A 28 4.31 22.11 3.07
C LYS A 28 5.49 22.24 4.04
N SER A 29 5.59 21.39 5.04
CA SER A 29 6.71 21.39 5.99
C SER A 29 7.99 20.95 5.26
N LYS A 30 8.89 21.89 4.97
CA LYS A 30 10.13 21.67 4.20
C LYS A 30 11.16 20.77 4.91
N ASP A 31 10.97 20.46 6.19
CA ASP A 31 11.96 19.76 7.01
C ASP A 31 11.71 18.24 6.99
N ASN A 32 12.45 17.51 6.14
CA ASN A 32 12.66 16.05 6.24
C ASN A 32 11.37 15.22 6.45
N VAL A 33 10.25 15.65 5.87
CA VAL A 33 8.96 14.97 6.04
C VAL A 33 9.02 13.55 5.48
N LEU A 34 9.60 13.37 4.30
CA LEU A 34 9.78 12.05 3.69
C LEU A 34 10.66 11.14 4.57
N ASP A 35 11.73 11.69 5.16
CA ASP A 35 12.58 10.93 6.08
C ASP A 35 11.85 10.53 7.36
N LYS A 36 11.02 11.42 7.94
CA LYS A 36 10.21 11.11 9.12
C LYS A 36 9.13 10.06 8.83
N ILE A 37 8.45 10.18 7.69
CA ILE A 37 7.45 9.22 7.23
C ILE A 37 8.10 7.86 7.03
N GLY A 38 9.18 7.78 6.25
CA GLY A 38 9.90 6.53 6.00
C GLY A 38 10.46 5.90 7.27
N LYS A 39 10.91 6.72 8.23
CA LYS A 39 11.50 6.22 9.47
C LYS A 39 10.50 5.70 10.49
N TYR A 40 9.31 6.28 10.59
CA TYR A 40 8.35 5.95 11.65
C TYR A 40 7.07 5.31 11.14
N LEU A 41 6.42 5.91 10.13
CA LEU A 41 5.12 5.44 9.66
C LEU A 41 5.23 4.14 8.85
N THR A 42 6.22 4.06 7.96
CA THR A 42 6.40 2.87 7.12
C THR A 42 6.71 1.60 7.93
N PRO A 43 7.64 1.59 8.91
CA PRO A 43 7.86 0.41 9.73
C PRO A 43 6.62 -0.01 10.52
N VAL A 44 5.88 0.94 11.10
CA VAL A 44 4.65 0.63 11.84
C VAL A 44 3.63 -0.05 10.94
N MET A 45 3.37 0.51 9.76
CA MET A 45 2.45 -0.05 8.78
C MET A 45 2.88 -1.46 8.35
N VAL A 46 4.16 -1.64 8.02
CA VAL A 46 4.71 -2.93 7.58
C VAL A 46 4.57 -3.97 8.69
N ILE A 47 4.87 -3.63 9.94
CA ILE A 47 4.73 -4.54 11.08
C ILE A 47 3.26 -4.95 11.26
N ILE A 48 2.32 -4.02 11.19
CA ILE A 48 0.88 -4.33 11.29
C ILE A 48 0.49 -5.34 10.19
N LEU A 49 0.86 -5.08 8.94
CA LEU A 49 0.54 -5.96 7.83
C LEU A 49 1.19 -7.34 7.98
N PHE A 50 2.45 -7.41 8.40
CA PHE A 50 3.13 -8.68 8.66
C PHE A 50 2.43 -9.50 9.75
N VAL A 51 2.04 -8.87 10.85
CA VAL A 51 1.32 -9.54 11.94
C VAL A 51 -0.03 -10.09 11.46
N LEU A 52 -0.78 -9.31 10.68
CA LEU A 52 -2.06 -9.74 10.11
C LEU A 52 -1.89 -10.92 9.15
N ILE A 53 -0.90 -10.85 8.27
CA ILE A 53 -0.60 -11.93 7.31
C ILE A 53 -0.12 -13.18 8.02
N ILE A 54 0.81 -13.08 8.94
CA ILE A 54 1.32 -14.21 9.72
C ILE A 54 0.15 -14.91 10.40
N ARG A 55 -0.73 -14.17 11.07
CA ARG A 55 -1.91 -14.73 11.72
C ARG A 55 -2.82 -15.45 10.71
N GLY A 56 -3.13 -14.84 9.57
CA GLY A 56 -3.99 -15.42 8.55
C GLY A 56 -3.40 -16.64 7.84
N VAL A 57 -2.06 -16.75 7.79
CA VAL A 57 -1.37 -17.91 7.21
C VAL A 57 -1.30 -19.07 8.22
N PHE A 58 -1.09 -18.79 9.51
CA PHE A 58 -1.01 -19.83 10.55
C PHE A 58 -2.39 -20.35 10.98
N ASP A 59 -3.43 -19.55 10.87
CA ASP A 59 -4.82 -19.92 11.14
C ASP A 59 -5.69 -19.62 9.92
N PRO A 60 -5.57 -20.43 8.85
CA PRO A 60 -6.24 -20.17 7.58
C PRO A 60 -7.76 -20.36 7.72
N LEU A 61 -8.53 -19.46 7.14
CA LEU A 61 -10.00 -19.46 7.19
C LEU A 61 -10.65 -20.56 6.35
N GLY A 62 -9.87 -21.25 5.52
CA GLY A 62 -10.34 -22.34 4.67
C GLY A 62 -9.20 -22.92 3.82
N THR A 63 -9.54 -23.75 2.87
CA THR A 63 -8.59 -24.32 1.90
C THR A 63 -8.79 -23.67 0.53
N PRO A 64 -7.71 -23.32 -0.17
CA PRO A 64 -7.81 -22.83 -1.54
C PRO A 64 -8.55 -23.83 -2.43
N VAL A 65 -9.52 -23.34 -3.21
CA VAL A 65 -10.28 -24.15 -4.16
C VAL A 65 -10.02 -23.68 -5.58
N ASP A 66 -10.15 -24.61 -6.53
CA ASP A 66 -10.11 -24.25 -7.95
C ASP A 66 -11.40 -23.50 -8.31
N THR A 67 -11.26 -22.27 -8.75
CA THR A 67 -12.38 -21.41 -9.18
C THR A 67 -12.76 -21.62 -10.66
N GLY A 68 -12.12 -22.56 -11.36
CA GLY A 68 -12.39 -22.85 -12.77
C GLY A 68 -11.94 -21.75 -13.75
N ASN A 69 -11.05 -20.88 -13.33
CA ASN A 69 -10.51 -19.84 -14.22
C ASN A 69 -9.63 -20.48 -15.30
N SER A 70 -10.02 -20.31 -16.57
CA SER A 70 -9.30 -20.89 -17.71
C SER A 70 -7.92 -20.25 -17.96
N GLN A 71 -7.69 -19.03 -17.46
CA GLN A 71 -6.43 -18.28 -17.65
C GLN A 71 -5.97 -17.60 -16.35
N PRO A 72 -5.66 -18.38 -15.31
CA PRO A 72 -5.37 -17.81 -13.98
C PRO A 72 -4.14 -16.91 -13.97
N PHE A 73 -3.08 -17.30 -14.69
CA PHE A 73 -1.86 -16.50 -14.78
C PHE A 73 -2.10 -15.15 -15.46
N PHE A 74 -2.79 -15.12 -16.59
CA PHE A 74 -3.04 -13.88 -17.31
C PHE A 74 -3.95 -12.93 -16.53
N SER A 75 -5.00 -13.46 -15.89
CA SER A 75 -5.89 -12.69 -15.03
C SER A 75 -5.14 -12.07 -13.85
N ALA A 76 -4.28 -12.85 -13.19
CA ALA A 76 -3.47 -12.36 -12.08
C ALA A 76 -2.43 -11.31 -12.52
N PHE A 77 -1.78 -11.54 -13.67
CA PHE A 77 -0.84 -10.59 -14.26
C PHE A 77 -1.52 -9.25 -14.59
N LEU A 78 -2.69 -9.30 -15.22
CA LEU A 78 -3.45 -8.10 -15.56
C LEU A 78 -3.90 -7.33 -14.30
N SER A 79 -4.38 -8.05 -13.28
CA SER A 79 -4.74 -7.45 -11.99
C SER A 79 -3.54 -6.80 -11.31
N GLY A 80 -2.38 -7.47 -11.32
CA GLY A 80 -1.14 -6.90 -10.79
C GLY A 80 -0.67 -5.67 -11.56
N TYR A 81 -0.78 -5.68 -12.89
CA TYR A 81 -0.45 -4.51 -13.72
C TYR A 81 -1.36 -3.30 -13.42
N GLN A 82 -2.64 -3.56 -13.16
CA GLN A 82 -3.62 -2.51 -12.84
C GLN A 82 -3.37 -1.81 -11.50
N THR A 83 -2.52 -2.33 -10.61
CA THR A 83 -2.12 -1.63 -9.37
C THR A 83 -1.38 -0.33 -9.65
N GLY A 84 -0.76 -0.21 -10.84
CA GLY A 84 -0.05 0.99 -11.25
C GLY A 84 1.34 1.18 -10.62
N ASP A 85 1.82 0.23 -9.82
CA ASP A 85 3.09 0.33 -9.07
C ASP A 85 4.28 0.58 -10.00
N VAL A 86 4.30 -0.07 -11.18
CA VAL A 86 5.36 0.12 -12.18
C VAL A 86 5.38 1.55 -12.70
N SER A 87 4.22 2.10 -13.05
CA SER A 87 4.11 3.48 -13.55
C SER A 87 4.52 4.49 -12.48
N MET A 88 4.12 4.26 -11.22
CA MET A 88 4.50 5.09 -10.09
C MET A 88 6.00 5.04 -9.79
N SER A 89 6.66 3.90 -9.99
CA SER A 89 8.08 3.76 -9.75
C SER A 89 8.92 4.67 -10.65
N PHE A 90 8.50 4.90 -11.89
CA PHE A 90 9.17 5.85 -12.80
C PHE A 90 9.05 7.30 -12.30
N VAL A 91 7.87 7.70 -11.83
CA VAL A 91 7.65 9.05 -11.29
C VAL A 91 8.48 9.27 -10.03
N MET A 92 8.56 8.27 -9.16
CA MET A 92 9.29 8.36 -7.91
C MET A 92 10.81 8.17 -8.05
N ALA A 93 11.31 7.66 -9.17
CA ALA A 93 12.73 7.35 -9.36
C ALA A 93 13.64 8.58 -9.14
N SER A 94 13.25 9.74 -9.64
CA SER A 94 14.01 10.99 -9.49
C SER A 94 14.17 11.41 -8.03
N ILE A 95 13.12 11.24 -7.22
CA ILE A 95 13.12 11.56 -5.79
C ILE A 95 14.02 10.60 -5.03
N PHE A 96 13.92 9.30 -5.32
CA PHE A 96 14.80 8.32 -4.69
C PHE A 96 16.26 8.59 -5.01
N ILE A 97 16.58 8.91 -6.27
CA ILE A 97 17.95 9.28 -6.68
C ILE A 97 18.40 10.53 -5.91
N GLY A 98 17.59 11.58 -5.88
CA GLY A 98 17.88 12.82 -5.15
C GLY A 98 18.10 12.56 -3.66
N THR A 99 17.27 11.78 -3.03
CA THR A 99 17.40 11.40 -1.61
C THR A 99 18.72 10.68 -1.32
N VAL A 100 19.11 9.73 -2.18
CA VAL A 100 20.36 8.97 -2.02
C VAL A 100 21.58 9.89 -2.21
N VAL A 101 21.54 10.81 -3.17
CA VAL A 101 22.59 11.82 -3.37
C VAL A 101 22.70 12.76 -2.17
N ASN A 102 21.59 13.26 -1.65
CA ASN A 102 21.54 14.14 -0.47
C ASN A 102 22.06 13.45 0.80
N LYS A 103 21.98 12.11 0.87
CA LYS A 103 22.58 11.32 1.96
C LYS A 103 24.07 11.05 1.79
N GLY A 104 24.71 11.66 0.79
CA GLY A 104 26.18 11.62 0.60
C GLY A 104 26.67 10.56 -0.41
N TYR A 105 25.77 9.80 -1.05
CA TYR A 105 26.15 8.82 -2.07
C TYR A 105 26.19 9.46 -3.47
N SER A 106 27.12 10.39 -3.67
CA SER A 106 27.28 11.12 -4.93
C SER A 106 27.91 10.29 -6.04
N ASP A 107 28.77 9.30 -5.69
CA ASP A 107 29.39 8.40 -6.63
C ASP A 107 28.39 7.44 -7.27
N ALA A 108 28.43 7.29 -8.61
CA ALA A 108 27.46 6.49 -9.37
C ALA A 108 27.43 5.02 -8.93
N LYS A 109 28.59 4.43 -8.61
CA LYS A 109 28.70 3.03 -8.19
C LYS A 109 28.08 2.81 -6.80
N SER A 110 28.39 3.67 -5.84
CA SER A 110 27.85 3.62 -4.49
C SER A 110 26.34 3.86 -4.48
N ARG A 111 25.87 4.84 -5.26
CA ARG A 111 24.45 5.13 -5.43
C ARG A 111 23.69 3.94 -6.01
N SER A 112 24.18 3.35 -7.10
CA SER A 112 23.55 2.17 -7.71
C SER A 112 23.48 0.99 -6.75
N LYS A 113 24.54 0.74 -5.97
CA LYS A 113 24.58 -0.35 -4.99
C LYS A 113 23.52 -0.14 -3.87
N VAL A 114 23.41 1.08 -3.34
CA VAL A 114 22.44 1.39 -2.28
C VAL A 114 21.01 1.27 -2.82
N MET A 115 20.75 1.78 -4.02
CA MET A 115 19.43 1.68 -4.65
C MET A 115 19.04 0.24 -4.96
N LEU A 116 19.99 -0.57 -5.46
CA LEU A 116 19.74 -1.99 -5.73
C LEU A 116 19.40 -2.74 -4.43
N LEU A 117 20.20 -2.54 -3.37
CA LEU A 117 19.96 -3.19 -2.09
C LEU A 117 18.60 -2.78 -1.48
N ALA A 118 18.28 -1.49 -1.50
CA ALA A 118 16.98 -0.98 -1.03
C ALA A 118 15.82 -1.56 -1.86
N GLY A 119 15.99 -1.64 -3.18
CA GLY A 119 15.00 -2.27 -4.08
C GLY A 119 14.80 -3.75 -3.80
N MET A 120 15.87 -4.50 -3.53
CA MET A 120 15.78 -5.91 -3.17
C MET A 120 15.03 -6.12 -1.85
N VAL A 121 15.33 -5.32 -0.83
CA VAL A 121 14.60 -5.36 0.45
C VAL A 121 13.13 -5.05 0.24
N ALA A 122 12.80 -3.99 -0.51
CA ALA A 122 11.42 -3.63 -0.83
C ALA A 122 10.71 -4.75 -1.60
N PHE A 123 11.37 -5.35 -2.58
CA PHE A 123 10.83 -6.47 -3.36
C PHE A 123 10.47 -7.67 -2.47
N VAL A 124 11.36 -8.07 -1.58
CA VAL A 124 11.10 -9.19 -0.65
C VAL A 124 9.94 -8.86 0.29
N CYS A 125 9.88 -7.66 0.84
CA CYS A 125 8.77 -7.23 1.68
C CYS A 125 7.44 -7.25 0.93
N LEU A 126 7.40 -6.71 -0.29
CA LEU A 126 6.20 -6.71 -1.12
C LEU A 126 5.77 -8.12 -1.52
N LEU A 127 6.72 -9.00 -1.86
CA LEU A 127 6.44 -10.39 -2.19
C LEU A 127 5.75 -11.11 -1.03
N ILE A 128 6.22 -10.90 0.20
CA ILE A 128 5.61 -11.50 1.40
C ILE A 128 4.22 -10.90 1.65
N ILE A 129 4.06 -9.58 1.54
CA ILE A 129 2.78 -8.91 1.79
C ILE A 129 1.74 -9.32 0.75
N TYR A 130 2.04 -9.17 -0.54
CA TYR A 130 1.11 -9.51 -1.61
C TYR A 130 0.85 -11.02 -1.67
N GLY A 131 1.90 -11.85 -1.52
CA GLY A 131 1.77 -13.30 -1.49
C GLY A 131 0.93 -13.78 -0.32
N GLY A 132 1.11 -13.21 0.86
CA GLY A 132 0.32 -13.53 2.05
C GLY A 132 -1.14 -13.15 1.90
N LEU A 133 -1.43 -11.94 1.41
CA LEU A 133 -2.81 -11.50 1.14
C LEU A 133 -3.48 -12.34 0.06
N LEU A 134 -2.75 -12.70 -1.01
CA LEU A 134 -3.24 -13.58 -2.06
C LEU A 134 -3.60 -14.96 -1.52
N TYR A 135 -2.73 -15.55 -0.68
CA TYR A 135 -3.00 -16.82 -0.04
C TYR A 135 -4.26 -16.75 0.86
N MET A 136 -4.37 -15.73 1.70
CA MET A 136 -5.56 -15.53 2.53
C MET A 136 -6.83 -15.38 1.67
N GLY A 137 -6.76 -14.62 0.58
CA GLY A 137 -7.87 -14.47 -0.36
C GLY A 137 -8.28 -15.80 -1.03
N ALA A 138 -7.30 -16.61 -1.41
CA ALA A 138 -7.56 -17.93 -1.97
C ALA A 138 -8.25 -18.88 -0.96
N CYS A 139 -7.92 -18.77 0.33
CA CYS A 139 -8.53 -19.59 1.38
C CYS A 139 -10.02 -19.31 1.59
N VAL A 140 -10.50 -18.10 1.28
CA VAL A 140 -11.92 -17.73 1.44
C VAL A 140 -12.69 -17.69 0.11
N SER A 141 -12.04 -17.98 -1.01
CA SER A 141 -12.64 -17.87 -2.34
C SER A 141 -13.88 -18.76 -2.53
N ALA A 142 -13.95 -19.90 -1.85
CA ALA A 142 -15.09 -20.82 -1.88
C ALA A 142 -16.38 -20.20 -1.32
N ASP A 143 -16.27 -19.27 -0.40
CA ASP A 143 -17.42 -18.63 0.25
C ASP A 143 -18.12 -17.61 -0.65
N TYR A 144 -17.47 -17.21 -1.77
CA TYR A 144 -17.94 -16.15 -2.67
C TYR A 144 -18.03 -16.61 -4.14
N PRO A 145 -18.85 -17.60 -4.47
CA PRO A 145 -18.95 -18.14 -5.84
C PRO A 145 -19.42 -17.10 -6.88
N ASN A 146 -20.14 -16.06 -6.44
CA ASN A 146 -20.60 -14.95 -7.30
C ASN A 146 -19.66 -13.75 -7.31
N GLY A 147 -18.48 -13.87 -6.69
CA GLY A 147 -17.54 -12.79 -6.50
C GLY A 147 -17.94 -11.86 -5.37
N ILE A 148 -16.97 -11.05 -4.93
CA ILE A 148 -17.11 -10.05 -3.88
C ILE A 148 -16.25 -8.85 -4.23
N GLY A 149 -16.59 -7.66 -3.77
CA GLY A 149 -15.75 -6.47 -3.92
C GLY A 149 -14.40 -6.64 -3.23
N GLN A 150 -13.30 -6.17 -3.85
CA GLN A 150 -11.95 -6.33 -3.31
C GLN A 150 -11.79 -5.79 -1.88
N ALA A 151 -12.37 -4.62 -1.62
CA ALA A 151 -12.34 -4.02 -0.28
C ALA A 151 -13.17 -4.81 0.74
N GLU A 152 -14.33 -5.32 0.31
CA GLU A 152 -15.22 -6.15 1.15
C GLU A 152 -14.56 -7.47 1.50
N LEU A 153 -13.88 -8.10 0.53
CA LEU A 153 -13.12 -9.33 0.74
C LEU A 153 -12.01 -9.14 1.78
N LEU A 154 -11.23 -8.06 1.66
CA LEU A 154 -10.16 -7.75 2.61
C LEU A 154 -10.71 -7.54 4.02
N VAL A 155 -11.80 -6.78 4.15
CA VAL A 155 -12.48 -6.53 5.44
C VAL A 155 -12.96 -7.83 6.06
N ASP A 156 -13.62 -8.69 5.29
CA ASP A 156 -14.15 -9.97 5.77
C ASP A 156 -13.03 -10.93 6.22
N MET A 157 -11.98 -11.07 5.42
CA MET A 157 -10.82 -11.90 5.76
C MET A 157 -10.19 -11.48 7.10
N ILE A 158 -9.96 -10.20 7.27
CA ILE A 158 -9.30 -9.67 8.47
C ILE A 158 -10.22 -9.77 9.69
N LEU A 159 -11.52 -9.51 9.51
CA LEU A 159 -12.51 -9.62 10.59
C LEU A 159 -12.64 -11.06 11.09
N ARG A 160 -12.68 -12.03 10.18
CA ARG A 160 -12.71 -13.47 10.53
C ARG A 160 -11.41 -13.95 11.15
N SER A 161 -10.25 -13.51 10.64
CA SER A 161 -8.93 -13.94 11.13
C SER A 161 -8.60 -13.38 12.52
N GLY A 162 -8.97 -12.13 12.83
CA GLY A 162 -8.51 -11.47 14.05
C GLY A 162 -9.55 -10.60 14.76
N GLY A 163 -10.82 -10.66 14.33
CA GLY A 163 -11.91 -9.90 14.92
C GLY A 163 -11.74 -8.39 14.83
N HIS A 164 -12.42 -7.68 15.72
CA HIS A 164 -12.44 -6.20 15.70
C HIS A 164 -11.07 -5.55 15.94
N VAL A 165 -10.18 -6.21 16.69
CA VAL A 165 -8.82 -5.69 16.95
C VAL A 165 -7.98 -5.70 15.66
N ALA A 166 -8.02 -6.81 14.92
CA ALA A 166 -7.33 -6.90 13.62
C ALA A 166 -7.92 -5.92 12.59
N MET A 167 -9.24 -5.73 12.62
CA MET A 167 -9.92 -4.76 11.77
C MET A 167 -9.51 -3.32 12.09
N ALA A 168 -9.39 -2.95 13.37
CA ALA A 168 -8.88 -1.64 13.77
C ALA A 168 -7.42 -1.44 13.33
N ALA A 169 -6.57 -2.46 13.50
CA ALA A 169 -5.17 -2.43 13.05
C ALA A 169 -5.07 -2.26 11.52
N LEU A 170 -5.89 -2.99 10.74
CA LEU A 170 -5.98 -2.80 9.30
C LEU A 170 -6.40 -1.37 8.95
N GLY A 171 -7.41 -0.82 9.61
CA GLY A 171 -7.86 0.55 9.41
C GLY A 171 -6.74 1.57 9.62
N VAL A 172 -5.97 1.43 10.69
CA VAL A 172 -4.77 2.26 10.95
C VAL A 172 -3.74 2.09 9.83
N ALA A 173 -3.43 0.85 9.43
CA ALA A 173 -2.46 0.59 8.36
C ALA A 173 -2.89 1.23 7.03
N VAL A 174 -4.16 1.13 6.66
CA VAL A 174 -4.72 1.74 5.43
C VAL A 174 -4.63 3.26 5.47
N VAL A 175 -5.00 3.89 6.59
CA VAL A 175 -4.90 5.34 6.75
C VAL A 175 -3.45 5.80 6.62
N LEU A 176 -2.52 5.11 7.28
CA LEU A 176 -1.08 5.41 7.18
C LEU A 176 -0.56 5.21 5.75
N ALA A 177 -0.96 4.15 5.07
CA ALA A 177 -0.58 3.88 3.68
C ALA A 177 -1.07 5.00 2.74
N CYS A 178 -2.34 5.36 2.85
CA CYS A 178 -2.91 6.46 2.06
C CYS A 178 -2.20 7.80 2.33
N LEU A 179 -1.93 8.10 3.59
CA LEU A 179 -1.26 9.34 3.99
C LEU A 179 0.18 9.41 3.46
N THR A 180 0.96 8.35 3.63
CA THR A 180 2.34 8.29 3.13
C THR A 180 2.41 8.42 1.61
N THR A 181 1.51 7.74 0.90
CA THR A 181 1.42 7.79 -0.56
C THR A 181 1.06 9.20 -1.04
N ALA A 182 0.02 9.81 -0.46
CA ALA A 182 -0.42 11.15 -0.85
C ALA A 182 0.68 12.21 -0.61
N ILE A 183 1.36 12.17 0.54
CA ILE A 183 2.45 13.10 0.85
C ILE A 183 3.61 12.89 -0.13
N GLY A 184 3.99 11.64 -0.39
CA GLY A 184 5.04 11.31 -1.35
C GLY A 184 4.75 11.85 -2.75
N GLN A 185 3.53 11.66 -3.25
CA GLN A 185 3.10 12.13 -4.57
C GLN A 185 3.07 13.67 -4.66
N VAL A 186 2.51 14.35 -3.66
CA VAL A 186 2.47 15.82 -3.62
C VAL A 186 3.88 16.40 -3.59
N THR A 187 4.78 15.82 -2.80
CA THR A 187 6.18 16.26 -2.74
C THR A 187 6.88 16.03 -4.08
N ALA A 188 6.65 14.87 -4.74
CA ALA A 188 7.22 14.57 -6.03
C ALA A 188 6.83 15.60 -7.10
N ILE A 189 5.55 15.92 -7.13
CA ILE A 189 5.00 16.90 -8.07
C ILE A 189 5.56 18.29 -7.77
N ALA A 190 5.61 18.69 -6.50
CA ALA A 190 6.15 20.00 -6.09
C ALA A 190 7.62 20.16 -6.46
N ASP A 191 8.44 19.13 -6.23
CA ASP A 191 9.87 19.15 -6.61
C ASP A 191 10.05 19.26 -8.12
N HIS A 192 9.25 18.53 -8.89
CA HIS A 192 9.30 18.59 -10.35
C HIS A 192 8.97 20.00 -10.87
N PHE A 193 7.90 20.62 -10.36
CA PHE A 193 7.54 21.99 -10.75
C PHE A 193 8.57 23.02 -10.29
N SER A 194 9.20 22.86 -9.14
CA SER A 194 10.24 23.76 -8.68
C SER A 194 11.47 23.75 -9.59
N HIS A 195 11.82 22.60 -10.17
CA HIS A 195 12.90 22.48 -11.13
C HIS A 195 12.61 23.09 -12.52
N ILE A 196 11.33 23.16 -12.90
CA ILE A 196 10.92 23.76 -14.18
C ILE A 196 10.76 25.28 -14.05
N SER A 197 10.36 25.76 -12.87
CA SER A 197 10.01 27.18 -12.62
C SER A 197 11.18 28.03 -12.16
N GLY A 198 12.29 27.45 -11.77
CA GLY A 198 13.46 28.14 -11.25
C GLY A 198 14.68 28.07 -12.07
#